data_20906584ca4f2cc3405855586110561c
#
_entry.id   20906584ca4f2cc3405855586110561c
#
_cell.length_a   1.000
_cell.length_b   1.000
_cell.length_c   1.000
_cell.angle_alpha   90.00
_cell.angle_beta   90.00
_cell.angle_gamma   90.00
#
_symmetry.space_group_name_H-M   'P 1'
#
loop_
_entity.id
_entity.type
_entity.pdbx_description
1 polymer ?
#
loop_
_entity_poly.entity_id
_entity_poly.type
_entity_poly.pdbx_seq_one_letter_code
_entity_poly.pdbx_strand_id
1 'polypeptide(L)'
;LGHQTVIDMERPFVTIPARKIGNKFRAAEAAWILSGDNRVSTIAPYSTKIKDYSDDGEYFAGAYGPPFRDQLPYVLNCLRADSYSRQAVISIWRPRPYSSKDIPCTVSLQFLIRHNRIHTVATMRSSDAWLGWVYDVHNFSCISAFIALHLKGVELGALFLTAGSQHLYEGNTEAAKKVIKCYETEIVYNKELTWKGMKPDD
;
A
#
# COMPACT_ATOMS: atom_id res chain seq x y z
N LEU A 1 1.16 18.43 7.66
CA LEU A 1 1.80 18.59 6.36
C LEU A 1 3.19 17.97 6.37
N GLY A 2 3.61 17.36 5.22
CA GLY A 2 4.94 16.78 5.09
C GLY A 2 5.23 15.66 6.10
N HIS A 3 4.26 14.78 6.35
CA HIS A 3 4.39 13.70 7.33
C HIS A 3 5.08 12.48 6.73
N GLN A 4 5.97 11.86 7.49
CA GLN A 4 6.60 10.60 7.13
C GLN A 4 6.41 9.56 8.23
N THR A 5 6.04 8.35 7.82
CA THR A 5 5.97 7.16 8.69
C THR A 5 6.95 6.12 8.18
N VAL A 6 7.68 5.45 9.09
CA VAL A 6 8.57 4.34 8.76
C VAL A 6 7.98 3.06 9.34
N ILE A 7 7.79 2.07 8.48
CA ILE A 7 7.17 0.79 8.82
C ILE A 7 8.14 -0.35 8.50
N ASP A 8 8.27 -1.29 9.42
CA ASP A 8 8.93 -2.57 9.16
C ASP A 8 8.01 -3.44 8.29
N MET A 9 8.42 -3.71 7.04
CA MET A 9 7.61 -4.49 6.10
C MET A 9 7.56 -5.99 6.43
N GLU A 10 8.36 -6.48 7.35
CA GLU A 10 8.18 -7.83 7.90
C GLU A 10 6.94 -7.89 8.81
N ARG A 11 6.45 -6.75 9.29
CA ARG A 11 5.29 -6.63 10.19
C ARG A 11 4.34 -5.52 9.76
N PRO A 12 3.78 -5.58 8.54
CA PRO A 12 3.01 -4.48 7.96
C PRO A 12 1.56 -4.44 8.45
N PHE A 13 1.20 -5.24 9.44
CA PHE A 13 -0.19 -5.41 9.87
C PHE A 13 -0.51 -4.54 11.07
N VAL A 14 -1.55 -3.72 10.93
CA VAL A 14 -2.18 -3.08 12.09
C VAL A 14 -3.12 -4.10 12.72
N THR A 15 -2.83 -4.50 13.97
CA THR A 15 -3.54 -5.57 14.68
C THR A 15 -4.35 -5.08 15.88
N ILE A 16 -4.49 -3.78 16.06
CA ILE A 16 -5.25 -3.18 17.17
C ILE A 16 -6.74 -3.53 17.02
N PRO A 17 -7.33 -4.35 17.94
CA PRO A 17 -8.72 -4.82 17.80
C PRO A 17 -9.74 -3.68 17.73
N ALA A 18 -9.53 -2.60 18.49
CA ALA A 18 -10.40 -1.43 18.51
C ALA A 18 -10.51 -0.74 17.13
N ARG A 19 -9.54 -0.94 16.21
CA ARG A 19 -9.54 -0.35 14.88
C ARG A 19 -10.50 -1.03 13.91
N LYS A 20 -10.83 -2.30 14.10
CA LYS A 20 -11.76 -3.09 13.25
C LYS A 20 -11.45 -3.00 11.76
N ILE A 21 -10.27 -3.50 11.34
CA ILE A 21 -9.86 -3.51 9.93
C ILE A 21 -10.59 -4.60 9.16
N GLY A 22 -11.05 -4.27 7.94
CA GLY A 22 -11.66 -5.22 7.01
C GLY A 22 -10.63 -6.14 6.37
N ASN A 23 -10.25 -7.23 7.04
CA ASN A 23 -9.18 -8.12 6.58
C ASN A 23 -9.46 -8.76 5.22
N LYS A 24 -10.72 -9.09 4.91
CA LYS A 24 -11.11 -9.62 3.59
C LYS A 24 -10.89 -8.59 2.49
N PHE A 25 -11.30 -7.34 2.73
CA PHE A 25 -11.09 -6.25 1.78
C PHE A 25 -9.59 -5.98 1.60
N ARG A 26 -8.81 -5.89 2.68
CA ARG A 26 -7.37 -5.67 2.65
C ARG A 26 -6.64 -6.69 1.78
N ALA A 27 -6.94 -7.98 1.94
CA ALA A 27 -6.33 -9.04 1.14
C ALA A 27 -6.78 -8.97 -0.34
N ALA A 28 -8.07 -8.74 -0.58
CA ALA A 28 -8.63 -8.62 -1.92
C ALA A 28 -8.06 -7.41 -2.68
N GLU A 29 -7.88 -6.27 -2.00
CA GLU A 29 -7.30 -5.06 -2.60
C GLU A 29 -5.85 -5.26 -3.01
N ALA A 30 -5.03 -5.88 -2.16
CA ALA A 30 -3.65 -6.22 -2.52
C ALA A 30 -3.58 -7.15 -3.74
N ALA A 31 -4.40 -8.20 -3.76
CA ALA A 31 -4.48 -9.11 -4.91
C ALA A 31 -4.96 -8.40 -6.19
N TRP A 32 -5.95 -7.51 -6.05
CA TRP A 32 -6.47 -6.71 -7.15
C TRP A 32 -5.41 -5.79 -7.76
N ILE A 33 -4.61 -5.11 -6.92
CA ILE A 33 -3.48 -4.28 -7.37
C ILE A 33 -2.42 -5.15 -8.06
N LEU A 34 -2.00 -6.25 -7.44
CA LEU A 34 -0.95 -7.12 -7.97
C LEU A 34 -1.36 -7.80 -9.29
N SER A 35 -2.65 -8.08 -9.49
CA SER A 35 -3.17 -8.62 -10.75
C SER A 35 -3.20 -7.59 -11.89
N GLY A 36 -3.03 -6.29 -11.59
CA GLY A 36 -3.13 -5.22 -12.57
C GLY A 36 -4.57 -4.82 -12.92
N ASP A 37 -5.54 -5.25 -12.10
CA ASP A 37 -6.96 -5.00 -12.35
C ASP A 37 -7.37 -3.59 -11.90
N ASN A 38 -8.43 -3.06 -12.54
CA ASN A 38 -9.07 -1.80 -12.21
C ASN A 38 -10.59 -1.88 -12.27
N ARG A 39 -11.17 -3.09 -12.39
CA ARG A 39 -12.62 -3.27 -12.50
C ARG A 39 -13.30 -3.16 -11.14
N VAL A 40 -14.42 -2.44 -11.13
CA VAL A 40 -15.31 -2.32 -9.96
C VAL A 40 -15.85 -3.69 -9.55
N SER A 41 -16.27 -4.52 -10.52
CA SER A 41 -16.87 -5.84 -10.28
C SER A 41 -15.96 -6.80 -9.50
N THR A 42 -14.65 -6.66 -9.62
CA THR A 42 -13.68 -7.54 -8.96
C THR A 42 -13.53 -7.19 -7.47
N ILE A 43 -13.53 -5.91 -7.11
CA ILE A 43 -13.26 -5.47 -5.73
C ILE A 43 -14.52 -5.15 -4.93
N ALA A 44 -15.61 -4.74 -5.57
CA ALA A 44 -16.86 -4.35 -4.91
C ALA A 44 -17.48 -5.43 -3.99
N PRO A 45 -17.35 -6.76 -4.28
CA PRO A 45 -17.84 -7.80 -3.36
C PRO A 45 -17.22 -7.73 -1.95
N TYR A 46 -16.04 -7.13 -1.82
CA TYR A 46 -15.31 -7.00 -0.54
C TYR A 46 -15.54 -5.68 0.17
N SER A 47 -16.04 -4.65 -0.54
CA SER A 47 -16.39 -3.34 0.02
C SER A 47 -17.49 -2.68 -0.80
N THR A 48 -18.70 -2.62 -0.24
CA THR A 48 -19.87 -2.04 -0.94
C THR A 48 -19.74 -0.55 -1.24
N LYS A 49 -18.92 0.17 -0.44
CA LYS A 49 -18.74 1.62 -0.59
C LYS A 49 -17.70 1.99 -1.66
N ILE A 50 -16.81 1.06 -2.06
CA ILE A 50 -15.72 1.40 -2.98
C ILE A 50 -16.25 1.80 -4.36
N LYS A 51 -17.37 1.22 -4.79
CA LYS A 51 -18.02 1.53 -6.09
C LYS A 51 -18.41 3.01 -6.24
N ASP A 52 -18.64 3.71 -5.12
CA ASP A 52 -19.07 5.11 -5.14
C ASP A 52 -17.95 6.05 -5.64
N TYR A 53 -16.72 5.58 -5.66
CA TYR A 53 -15.55 6.32 -6.20
C TYR A 53 -15.39 6.16 -7.71
N SER A 54 -16.01 5.18 -8.36
CA SER A 54 -15.96 5.03 -9.81
C SER A 54 -16.84 6.08 -10.50
N ASP A 55 -16.34 6.61 -11.63
CA ASP A 55 -17.09 7.59 -12.44
C ASP A 55 -18.19 6.93 -13.29
N ASP A 56 -17.92 5.73 -13.82
CA ASP A 56 -18.79 5.00 -14.75
C ASP A 56 -19.46 3.76 -14.11
N GLY A 57 -19.03 3.37 -12.90
CA GLY A 57 -19.49 2.16 -12.22
C GLY A 57 -18.82 0.86 -12.72
N GLU A 58 -17.96 0.92 -13.72
CA GLU A 58 -17.29 -0.23 -14.32
C GLU A 58 -15.80 -0.30 -13.97
N TYR A 59 -15.09 0.85 -14.02
CA TYR A 59 -13.66 0.93 -13.82
C TYR A 59 -13.27 2.03 -12.83
N PHE A 60 -12.11 1.84 -12.20
CA PHE A 60 -11.45 2.86 -11.40
C PHE A 60 -10.34 3.53 -12.21
N ALA A 61 -10.49 4.83 -12.49
CA ALA A 61 -9.52 5.62 -13.26
C ALA A 61 -8.20 5.81 -12.49
N GLY A 62 -8.26 5.85 -11.16
CA GLY A 62 -7.13 6.02 -10.24
C GLY A 62 -6.55 4.72 -9.67
N ALA A 63 -7.01 3.55 -10.13
CA ALA A 63 -6.52 2.27 -9.66
C ALA A 63 -5.01 2.11 -9.82
N TYR A 64 -4.36 1.52 -8.82
CA TYR A 64 -2.90 1.31 -8.79
C TYR A 64 -2.46 0.09 -9.60
N GLY A 65 -3.37 -0.86 -9.88
CA GLY A 65 -3.08 -2.11 -10.58
C GLY A 65 -2.47 -1.91 -11.97
N PRO A 66 -3.14 -1.21 -12.90
CA PRO A 66 -2.61 -1.00 -14.25
C PRO A 66 -1.22 -0.35 -14.28
N PRO A 67 -0.97 0.82 -13.62
CA PRO A 67 0.38 1.41 -13.62
C PRO A 67 1.43 0.52 -12.96
N PHE A 68 1.07 -0.28 -11.96
CA PHE A 68 1.97 -1.27 -11.38
C PHE A 68 2.39 -2.32 -12.40
N ARG A 69 1.43 -2.97 -13.07
CA ARG A 69 1.69 -4.04 -14.05
C ARG A 69 2.46 -3.54 -15.26
N ASP A 70 2.14 -2.35 -15.76
CA ASP A 70 2.81 -1.74 -16.91
C ASP A 70 4.31 -1.50 -16.65
N GLN A 71 4.65 -1.05 -15.43
CA GLN A 71 6.01 -0.62 -15.08
C GLN A 71 6.83 -1.68 -14.33
N LEU A 72 6.20 -2.78 -13.88
CA LEU A 72 6.87 -3.87 -13.17
C LEU A 72 8.09 -4.46 -13.91
N PRO A 73 8.01 -4.76 -15.23
CA PRO A 73 9.15 -5.30 -15.96
C PRO A 73 10.36 -4.36 -15.94
N TYR A 74 10.12 -3.05 -16.07
CA TYR A 74 11.17 -2.04 -15.98
C TYR A 74 11.83 -2.04 -14.59
N VAL A 75 11.04 -2.02 -13.51
CA VAL A 75 11.54 -2.04 -12.13
C VAL A 75 12.40 -3.27 -11.88
N LEU A 76 11.92 -4.46 -12.28
CA LEU A 76 12.66 -5.70 -12.10
C LEU A 76 13.98 -5.70 -12.89
N ASN A 77 13.98 -5.20 -14.13
CA ASN A 77 15.17 -5.11 -14.95
C ASN A 77 16.19 -4.12 -14.34
N CYS A 78 15.75 -2.96 -13.84
CA CYS A 78 16.62 -2.01 -13.14
C CYS A 78 17.33 -2.65 -11.94
N LEU A 79 16.57 -3.35 -11.08
CA LEU A 79 17.12 -3.93 -9.84
C LEU A 79 17.98 -5.17 -10.09
N ARG A 80 17.72 -5.92 -11.20
CA ARG A 80 18.57 -7.05 -11.63
C ARG A 80 19.87 -6.58 -12.25
N ALA A 81 19.84 -5.50 -13.03
CA ALA A 81 21.03 -4.94 -13.67
C ALA A 81 21.95 -4.25 -12.66
N ASP A 82 21.38 -3.53 -11.71
CA ASP A 82 22.10 -2.85 -10.63
C ASP A 82 21.23 -2.85 -9.35
N SER A 83 21.60 -3.67 -8.38
CA SER A 83 20.91 -3.74 -7.10
C SER A 83 20.95 -2.43 -6.31
N TYR A 84 21.91 -1.54 -6.59
CA TYR A 84 22.02 -0.20 -5.99
C TYR A 84 21.31 0.89 -6.81
N SER A 85 20.61 0.53 -7.88
CA SER A 85 19.85 1.46 -8.72
C SER A 85 18.91 2.34 -7.91
N ARG A 86 18.77 3.58 -8.36
CA ARG A 86 17.82 4.56 -7.84
C ARG A 86 16.69 4.85 -8.84
N GLN A 87 16.66 4.11 -9.97
CA GLN A 87 15.75 4.31 -11.07
C GLN A 87 14.51 3.40 -11.01
N ALA A 88 14.46 2.44 -10.09
CA ALA A 88 13.35 1.52 -9.93
C ALA A 88 12.15 2.24 -9.30
N VAL A 89 11.39 2.94 -10.14
CA VAL A 89 10.24 3.77 -9.74
C VAL A 89 9.01 3.35 -10.53
N ILE A 90 7.88 3.24 -9.83
CA ILE A 90 6.54 3.14 -10.41
C ILE A 90 5.84 4.47 -10.17
N SER A 91 5.40 5.13 -11.24
CA SER A 91 4.55 6.31 -11.17
C SER A 91 3.08 5.89 -11.19
N ILE A 92 2.37 6.18 -10.12
CA ILE A 92 0.92 5.97 -10.03
C ILE A 92 0.19 7.21 -10.54
N TRP A 93 0.69 8.40 -10.16
CA TRP A 93 0.14 9.66 -10.62
C TRP A 93 0.39 9.85 -12.11
N ARG A 94 -0.68 10.12 -12.84
CA ARG A 94 -0.63 10.43 -14.27
C ARG A 94 -1.26 11.80 -14.50
N PRO A 95 -0.80 12.56 -15.50
CA PRO A 95 -1.48 13.80 -15.91
C PRO A 95 -2.95 13.51 -16.24
N ARG A 96 -3.84 14.31 -15.68
CA ARG A 96 -5.28 14.16 -15.86
C ARG A 96 -5.85 15.46 -16.42
N PRO A 97 -6.29 15.47 -17.67
CA PRO A 97 -6.87 16.66 -18.31
C PRO A 97 -8.33 16.90 -17.89
N TYR A 98 -8.95 15.96 -17.16
CA TYR A 98 -10.35 16.02 -16.73
C TYR A 98 -10.49 15.65 -15.23
N SER A 99 -11.57 16.12 -14.63
CA SER A 99 -11.93 15.73 -13.26
C SER A 99 -12.42 14.28 -13.20
N SER A 100 -12.12 13.61 -12.09
CA SER A 100 -12.58 12.26 -11.78
C SER A 100 -12.85 12.18 -10.28
N LYS A 101 -13.80 11.36 -9.85
CA LYS A 101 -14.00 11.04 -8.44
C LYS A 101 -12.82 10.24 -7.89
N ASP A 102 -12.19 9.44 -8.75
CA ASP A 102 -11.11 8.53 -8.42
C ASP A 102 -9.75 9.10 -8.81
N ILE A 103 -9.27 10.06 -8.04
CA ILE A 103 -7.94 10.63 -8.17
C ILE A 103 -6.99 9.91 -7.21
N PRO A 104 -5.92 9.22 -7.68
CA PRO A 104 -5.04 8.46 -6.82
C PRO A 104 -4.39 9.34 -5.74
N CYS A 105 -4.32 8.84 -4.51
CA CYS A 105 -3.60 9.49 -3.42
C CYS A 105 -2.09 9.27 -3.53
N THR A 106 -1.68 8.13 -4.08
CA THR A 106 -0.26 7.79 -4.29
C THR A 106 0.28 8.47 -5.55
N VAL A 107 1.45 9.07 -5.43
CA VAL A 107 2.19 9.70 -6.53
C VAL A 107 3.15 8.69 -7.15
N SER A 108 3.99 8.05 -6.33
CA SER A 108 4.99 7.10 -6.80
C SER A 108 5.40 6.12 -5.71
N LEU A 109 5.92 4.97 -6.16
CA LEU A 109 6.61 3.98 -5.34
C LEU A 109 8.02 3.81 -5.90
N GLN A 110 9.05 4.07 -5.10
CA GLN A 110 10.45 3.84 -5.45
C GLN A 110 10.98 2.66 -4.63
N PHE A 111 11.68 1.75 -5.29
CA PHE A 111 12.25 0.55 -4.69
C PHE A 111 13.78 0.65 -4.67
N LEU A 112 14.36 0.45 -3.50
CA LEU A 112 15.79 0.60 -3.25
C LEU A 112 16.28 -0.65 -2.51
N ILE A 113 17.30 -1.33 -3.05
CA ILE A 113 17.93 -2.45 -2.33
C ILE A 113 19.16 -1.93 -1.62
N ARG A 114 19.25 -2.19 -0.30
CA ARG A 114 20.43 -1.92 0.53
C ARG A 114 20.61 -3.08 1.51
N HIS A 115 21.82 -3.58 1.62
CA HIS A 115 22.15 -4.73 2.48
C HIS A 115 21.24 -5.95 2.23
N ASN A 116 20.97 -6.27 0.95
CA ASN A 116 20.06 -7.34 0.50
C ASN A 116 18.63 -7.20 0.99
N ARG A 117 18.19 -6.00 1.35
CA ARG A 117 16.81 -5.70 1.74
C ARG A 117 16.21 -4.67 0.80
N ILE A 118 15.00 -4.94 0.33
CA ILE A 118 14.22 -3.97 -0.44
C ILE A 118 13.55 -2.99 0.50
N HIS A 119 13.82 -1.71 0.29
CA HIS A 119 13.15 -0.61 0.94
C HIS A 119 12.26 0.10 -0.07
N THR A 120 11.09 0.52 0.37
CA THR A 120 10.14 1.22 -0.49
C THR A 120 9.91 2.64 0.03
N VAL A 121 10.05 3.63 -0.84
CA VAL A 121 9.65 5.00 -0.58
C VAL A 121 8.33 5.24 -1.31
N ALA A 122 7.25 5.35 -0.55
CA ALA A 122 5.93 5.70 -1.05
C ALA A 122 5.68 7.20 -0.89
N THR A 123 5.45 7.89 -1.99
CA THR A 123 5.10 9.32 -1.99
C THR A 123 3.61 9.46 -2.27
N MET A 124 2.90 10.09 -1.35
CA MET A 124 1.47 10.35 -1.43
C MET A 124 1.19 11.86 -1.41
N ARG A 125 0.25 12.35 -2.26
CA ARG A 125 -0.23 13.73 -2.16
C ARG A 125 -1.08 13.93 -0.90
N SER A 126 -1.81 12.88 -0.52
CA SER A 126 -2.75 12.87 0.60
C SER A 126 -2.85 11.48 1.19
N SER A 127 -2.99 11.36 2.51
CA SER A 127 -3.19 10.09 3.21
C SER A 127 -4.18 10.30 4.36
N ASP A 128 -5.25 9.51 4.35
CA ASP A 128 -6.22 9.45 5.45
C ASP A 128 -5.71 8.47 6.50
N ALA A 129 -5.42 8.98 7.70
CA ALA A 129 -4.84 8.19 8.80
C ALA A 129 -5.79 7.09 9.31
N TRP A 130 -7.09 7.20 9.06
CA TRP A 130 -8.09 6.24 9.54
C TRP A 130 -8.58 5.28 8.45
N LEU A 131 -9.03 5.81 7.32
CA LEU A 131 -9.62 4.99 6.27
C LEU A 131 -8.59 4.36 5.34
N GLY A 132 -7.59 5.13 4.86
CA GLY A 132 -6.66 4.72 3.82
C GLY A 132 -5.36 4.10 4.36
N TRP A 133 -4.69 4.78 5.26
CA TRP A 133 -3.30 4.48 5.68
C TRP A 133 -3.05 3.01 6.03
N VAL A 134 -3.97 2.37 6.75
CA VAL A 134 -3.82 0.95 7.18
C VAL A 134 -3.86 -0.03 6.00
N TYR A 135 -4.56 0.32 4.93
CA TYR A 135 -4.61 -0.48 3.69
C TYR A 135 -3.41 -0.16 2.81
N ASP A 136 -3.03 1.12 2.68
CA ASP A 136 -1.86 1.55 1.90
C ASP A 136 -0.57 0.90 2.42
N VAL A 137 -0.35 0.87 3.74
CA VAL A 137 0.79 0.19 4.37
C VAL A 137 0.84 -1.29 3.97
N HIS A 138 -0.28 -1.98 4.03
CA HIS A 138 -0.37 -3.38 3.64
C HIS A 138 -0.13 -3.56 2.14
N ASN A 139 -0.80 -2.78 1.29
CA ASN A 139 -0.70 -2.87 -0.16
C ASN A 139 0.72 -2.61 -0.67
N PHE A 140 1.40 -1.57 -0.15
CA PHE A 140 2.77 -1.26 -0.53
C PHE A 140 3.76 -2.31 -0.03
N SER A 141 3.51 -2.91 1.12
CA SER A 141 4.31 -4.03 1.62
C SER A 141 4.10 -5.28 0.77
N CYS A 142 2.88 -5.58 0.32
CA CYS A 142 2.59 -6.67 -0.62
C CYS A 142 3.28 -6.45 -1.98
N ILE A 143 3.25 -5.23 -2.52
CA ILE A 143 3.96 -4.88 -3.76
C ILE A 143 5.47 -5.10 -3.58
N SER A 144 6.02 -4.66 -2.46
CA SER A 144 7.45 -4.82 -2.15
C SER A 144 7.84 -6.29 -2.01
N ALA A 145 7.00 -7.09 -1.33
CA ALA A 145 7.18 -8.54 -1.19
C ALA A 145 7.12 -9.23 -2.55
N PHE A 146 6.17 -8.86 -3.40
CA PHE A 146 6.05 -9.40 -4.75
C PHE A 146 7.31 -9.11 -5.59
N ILE A 147 7.85 -7.89 -5.53
CA ILE A 147 9.10 -7.55 -6.23
C ILE A 147 10.29 -8.33 -5.64
N ALA A 148 10.40 -8.45 -4.32
CA ALA A 148 11.47 -9.19 -3.65
C ALA A 148 11.50 -10.66 -4.06
N LEU A 149 10.33 -11.31 -4.20
CA LEU A 149 10.20 -12.71 -4.66
C LEU A 149 10.77 -12.93 -6.08
N HIS A 150 10.84 -11.89 -6.91
CA HIS A 150 11.42 -11.95 -8.25
C HIS A 150 12.93 -11.64 -8.28
N LEU A 151 13.54 -11.39 -7.12
CA LEU A 151 14.94 -11.01 -6.95
C LEU A 151 15.65 -12.00 -6.02
N LYS A 152 16.76 -12.58 -6.48
CA LYS A 152 17.48 -13.60 -5.71
C LYS A 152 18.10 -13.03 -4.43
N GLY A 153 17.73 -13.59 -3.27
CA GLY A 153 18.35 -13.27 -1.98
C GLY A 153 18.00 -11.90 -1.42
N VAL A 154 16.87 -11.31 -1.87
CA VAL A 154 16.39 -10.03 -1.38
C VAL A 154 15.29 -10.27 -0.36
N GLU A 155 15.44 -9.70 0.83
CA GLU A 155 14.46 -9.72 1.92
C GLU A 155 13.71 -8.38 2.00
N LEU A 156 12.64 -8.33 2.80
CA LEU A 156 11.92 -7.09 3.07
C LEU A 156 12.71 -6.19 4.03
N GLY A 157 12.67 -4.90 3.78
CA GLY A 157 13.23 -3.84 4.62
C GLY A 157 12.14 -2.93 5.18
N ALA A 158 12.35 -1.61 5.07
CA ALA A 158 11.44 -0.60 5.56
C ALA A 158 10.60 0.05 4.44
N LEU A 159 9.35 0.36 4.74
CA LEU A 159 8.50 1.26 3.96
C LEU A 159 8.58 2.67 4.57
N PHE A 160 9.01 3.62 3.77
CA PHE A 160 8.97 5.05 4.07
C PHE A 160 7.76 5.65 3.36
N LEU A 161 6.67 5.87 4.10
CA LEU A 161 5.45 6.47 3.57
C LEU A 161 5.45 7.97 3.88
N THR A 162 5.58 8.78 2.85
CA THR A 162 5.59 10.25 2.95
C THR A 162 4.32 10.81 2.34
N ALA A 163 3.57 11.59 3.11
CA ALA A 163 2.34 12.24 2.70
C ALA A 163 2.49 13.76 2.73
N GLY A 164 2.17 14.42 1.61
CA GLY A 164 2.08 15.88 1.55
C GLY A 164 1.05 16.41 2.55
N SER A 165 -0.10 15.73 2.62
CA SER A 165 -1.14 15.98 3.63
C SER A 165 -1.55 14.67 4.30
N GLN A 166 -1.23 14.52 5.58
CA GLN A 166 -1.80 13.48 6.46
C GLN A 166 -2.99 14.09 7.19
N HIS A 167 -4.15 13.44 7.13
CA HIS A 167 -5.38 13.98 7.73
C HIS A 167 -6.23 12.90 8.42
N LEU A 168 -7.15 13.34 9.23
CA LEU A 168 -8.18 12.54 9.88
C LEU A 168 -9.50 13.27 9.73
N TYR A 169 -10.53 12.61 9.19
CA TYR A 169 -11.86 13.19 9.11
C TYR A 169 -12.50 13.33 10.49
N GLU A 170 -13.21 14.43 10.73
CA GLU A 170 -13.83 14.75 12.03
C GLU A 170 -14.72 13.61 12.56
N GLY A 171 -15.49 12.96 11.67
CA GLY A 171 -16.33 11.81 12.01
C GLY A 171 -15.59 10.60 12.58
N ASN A 172 -14.25 10.50 12.39
CA ASN A 172 -13.42 9.41 12.90
C ASN A 172 -12.65 9.77 14.16
N THR A 173 -12.72 11.03 14.63
CA THR A 173 -11.89 11.53 15.74
C THR A 173 -12.12 10.75 17.03
N GLU A 174 -13.38 10.50 17.43
CA GLU A 174 -13.68 9.77 18.65
C GLU A 174 -13.26 8.30 18.58
N ALA A 175 -13.37 7.68 17.41
CA ALA A 175 -12.90 6.32 17.19
C ALA A 175 -11.36 6.24 17.25
N ALA A 176 -10.66 7.23 16.70
CA ALA A 176 -9.21 7.33 16.78
C ALA A 176 -8.72 7.51 18.23
N LYS A 177 -9.36 8.38 19.02
CA LYS A 177 -9.07 8.55 20.45
C LYS A 177 -9.21 7.24 21.24
N LYS A 178 -10.24 6.43 20.94
CA LYS A 178 -10.41 5.11 21.58
C LYS A 178 -9.25 4.17 21.25
N VAL A 179 -8.78 4.16 20.01
CA VAL A 179 -7.62 3.34 19.61
C VAL A 179 -6.37 3.76 20.35
N ILE A 180 -6.10 5.07 20.45
CA ILE A 180 -4.94 5.61 21.20
C ILE A 180 -5.01 5.18 22.66
N LYS A 181 -6.17 5.31 23.30
CA LYS A 181 -6.35 4.90 24.69
C LYS A 181 -6.14 3.39 24.91
N CYS A 182 -6.57 2.55 23.96
CA CYS A 182 -6.31 1.11 24.03
C CYS A 182 -4.81 0.79 23.87
N TYR A 183 -4.10 1.52 23.01
CA TYR A 183 -2.66 1.34 22.81
C TYR A 183 -1.84 1.70 24.06
N GLU A 184 -2.23 2.72 24.78
CA GLU A 184 -1.57 3.14 26.04
C GLU A 184 -1.74 2.10 27.16
N THR A 185 -2.77 1.25 27.08
CA THR A 185 -3.09 0.23 28.09
C THR A 185 -2.68 -1.19 27.72
N GLU A 186 -2.57 -1.49 26.41
CA GLU A 186 -2.26 -2.83 25.90
C GLU A 186 -1.29 -2.79 24.72
N ILE A 187 0.00 -3.05 24.95
CA ILE A 187 0.95 -3.29 23.87
C ILE A 187 0.75 -4.73 23.36
N VAL A 188 -0.14 -4.92 22.39
CA VAL A 188 -0.35 -6.22 21.76
C VAL A 188 0.57 -6.33 20.52
N TYR A 189 1.77 -6.84 20.73
CA TYR A 189 2.61 -7.30 19.62
C TYR A 189 2.18 -8.70 19.20
N ASN A 190 1.44 -8.82 18.10
CA ASN A 190 1.18 -10.13 17.52
C ASN A 190 2.38 -10.54 16.64
N LYS A 191 3.23 -11.45 17.17
CA LYS A 191 4.43 -11.98 16.49
C LYS A 191 4.10 -12.89 15.30
N GLU A 192 2.85 -13.31 15.15
CA GLU A 192 2.45 -14.37 14.21
C GLU A 192 2.14 -13.87 12.80
N LEU A 193 1.95 -12.55 12.61
CA LEU A 193 1.65 -11.96 11.31
C LEU A 193 2.92 -11.38 10.66
N THR A 194 3.82 -12.27 10.24
CA THR A 194 5.04 -11.90 9.52
C THR A 194 5.10 -12.63 8.18
N TRP A 195 5.83 -12.07 7.21
CA TRP A 195 6.13 -12.73 5.93
C TRP A 195 7.18 -13.85 6.06
N LYS A 196 7.75 -14.04 7.24
CA LYS A 196 8.76 -15.09 7.48
C LYS A 196 8.18 -16.47 7.23
N GLY A 197 8.75 -17.17 6.25
CA GLY A 197 8.40 -18.54 5.90
C GLY A 197 7.50 -18.70 4.68
N MET A 198 7.03 -17.60 4.07
CA MET A 198 6.37 -17.67 2.75
C MET A 198 7.36 -18.11 1.69
N LYS A 199 6.98 -19.09 0.89
CA LYS A 199 7.75 -19.53 -0.27
C LYS A 199 7.17 -18.91 -1.54
N PRO A 200 7.94 -18.83 -2.65
CA PRO A 200 7.47 -18.27 -3.91
C PRO A 200 6.21 -18.93 -4.48
N ASP A 201 5.91 -20.16 -4.05
CA ASP A 201 4.78 -20.98 -4.52
C ASP A 201 3.57 -20.93 -3.57
N ASP A 202 3.65 -20.20 -2.46
CA ASP A 202 2.56 -19.94 -1.51
C ASP A 202 1.86 -18.62 -1.87
#